data_310e99e9e582e9ef2a0f78e72d24c696
#
_entry.id   310e99e9e582e9ef2a0f78e72d24c696
#
_cell.length_a   1.000
_cell.length_b   1.000
_cell.length_c   1.000
_cell.angle_alpha   90.00
_cell.angle_beta   90.00
_cell.angle_gamma   90.00
#
_symmetry.space_group_name_H-M   'P 1'
#
loop_
_entity.id
_entity.type
_entity.pdbx_description
1 polymer ?
#
loop_
_entity_poly.entity_id
_entity_poly.type
_entity_poly.pdbx_seq_one_letter_code
_entity_poly.pdbx_strand_id
1 'polypeptide(L)'
;VILNIIYWATQRKWLLISLFLATVLYLLPTPQGLTAEGYHTIIIVLSTILLIIFEPIPLPAVAMLILVFQVLFGIATPNQVASSFMSDAVFFIMGSLMLAVAIVSQDLDTRLALGIINITGHKTWR
;
A
#
# COMPACT_ATOMS: atom_id res chain seq x y z
N VAL A 1 13.05 -22.54 -18.46
CA VAL A 1 11.71 -22.17 -17.93
C VAL A 1 11.59 -22.54 -16.44
N ILE A 2 11.86 -23.78 -16.05
CA ILE A 2 11.73 -24.25 -14.66
C ILE A 2 12.69 -23.53 -13.71
N LEU A 3 13.94 -23.31 -14.09
CA LEU A 3 14.93 -22.57 -13.29
C LEU A 3 14.50 -21.11 -13.04
N ASN A 4 13.89 -20.45 -14.01
CA ASN A 4 13.38 -19.09 -13.84
C ASN A 4 12.18 -19.03 -12.86
N ILE A 5 11.33 -20.05 -12.86
CA ILE A 5 10.19 -20.15 -11.93
C ILE A 5 10.70 -20.39 -10.51
N ILE A 6 11.68 -21.26 -10.32
CA ILE A 6 12.29 -21.55 -9.01
C ILE A 6 13.01 -20.30 -8.48
N TYR A 7 13.78 -19.60 -9.31
CA TYR A 7 14.46 -18.36 -8.92
C TYR A 7 13.46 -17.26 -8.53
N TRP A 8 12.38 -17.10 -9.30
CA TRP A 8 11.31 -16.16 -8.98
C TRP A 8 10.59 -16.53 -7.67
N ALA A 9 10.32 -17.82 -7.45
CA ALA A 9 9.67 -18.30 -6.23
C ALA A 9 10.54 -18.11 -4.97
N THR A 10 11.86 -18.31 -5.09
CA THR A 10 12.79 -18.10 -3.97
C THR A 10 12.95 -16.62 -3.61
N GLN A 11 12.91 -15.71 -4.58
CA GLN A 11 12.92 -14.27 -4.31
C GLN A 11 11.63 -13.78 -3.65
N ARG A 12 10.47 -14.40 -3.97
CA ARG A 12 9.16 -14.03 -3.42
C ARG A 12 8.57 -15.07 -2.46
N LYS A 13 9.44 -15.83 -1.78
CA LYS A 13 9.02 -16.86 -0.81
C LYS A 13 8.02 -16.35 0.23
N TRP A 14 8.17 -15.12 0.69
CA TRP A 14 7.28 -14.53 1.68
C TRP A 14 5.88 -14.23 1.12
N LEU A 15 5.77 -13.90 -0.16
CA LEU A 15 4.48 -13.77 -0.82
C LEU A 15 3.76 -15.13 -0.91
N LEU A 16 4.50 -16.19 -1.29
CA LEU A 16 3.95 -17.54 -1.36
C LEU A 16 3.55 -18.05 0.02
N ILE A 17 4.35 -17.78 1.06
CA ILE A 17 4.04 -18.14 2.44
C ILE A 17 2.77 -17.43 2.93
N SER A 18 2.65 -16.12 2.68
CA SER A 18 1.45 -15.34 3.04
C SER A 18 0.20 -15.87 2.33
N LEU A 19 0.30 -16.13 1.03
CA LEU A 19 -0.82 -16.66 0.25
C LEU A 19 -1.20 -18.10 0.70
N PHE A 20 -0.21 -18.94 0.98
CA PHE A 20 -0.42 -20.29 1.50
C PHE A 20 -1.11 -20.25 2.86
N LEU A 21 -0.63 -19.40 3.77
CA LEU A 21 -1.22 -19.22 5.09
C LEU A 21 -2.68 -18.75 5.00
N ALA A 22 -2.95 -17.76 4.13
CA ALA A 22 -4.31 -17.28 3.88
C ALA A 22 -5.23 -18.40 3.37
N THR A 23 -4.73 -19.23 2.45
CA THR A 23 -5.49 -20.37 1.89
C THR A 23 -5.74 -21.44 2.96
N VAL A 24 -4.75 -21.77 3.77
CA VAL A 24 -4.91 -22.75 4.87
C VAL A 24 -5.92 -22.25 5.90
N LEU A 25 -5.83 -20.99 6.30
CA LEU A 25 -6.80 -20.39 7.22
C LEU A 25 -8.22 -20.36 6.63
N TYR A 26 -8.36 -20.09 5.34
CA TYR A 26 -9.66 -20.08 4.65
C TYR A 26 -10.32 -21.47 4.62
N LEU A 27 -9.53 -22.54 4.54
CA LEU A 27 -10.02 -23.92 4.54
C LEU A 27 -10.39 -24.43 5.95
N LEU A 28 -9.95 -23.75 7.01
CA LEU A 28 -10.31 -24.12 8.38
C LEU A 28 -11.76 -23.67 8.70
N PRO A 29 -12.50 -24.45 9.48
CA PRO A 29 -13.83 -24.05 9.92
C PRO A 29 -13.75 -22.81 10.82
N THR A 30 -14.76 -21.92 10.68
CA THR A 30 -14.86 -20.71 11.52
C THR A 30 -14.92 -21.09 13.01
N PRO A 31 -14.10 -20.45 13.86
CA PRO A 31 -14.13 -20.69 15.32
C PRO A 31 -15.49 -20.31 15.91
N GLN A 32 -15.88 -21.03 16.95
CA GLN A 32 -17.12 -20.75 17.67
C GLN A 32 -17.08 -19.33 18.28
N GLY A 33 -18.09 -18.51 17.97
CA GLY A 33 -18.19 -17.14 18.46
C GLY A 33 -17.76 -16.06 17.45
N LEU A 34 -17.25 -16.41 16.27
CA LEU A 34 -16.97 -15.47 15.19
C LEU A 34 -18.00 -15.59 14.06
N THR A 35 -18.35 -14.43 13.48
CA THR A 35 -19.11 -14.41 12.21
C THR A 35 -18.18 -14.79 11.06
N ALA A 36 -18.72 -15.38 9.99
CA ALA A 36 -17.94 -15.73 8.80
C ALA A 36 -17.19 -14.51 8.22
N GLU A 37 -17.87 -13.35 8.16
CA GLU A 37 -17.28 -12.10 7.70
C GLU A 37 -16.12 -11.62 8.60
N GLY A 38 -16.29 -11.73 9.92
CA GLY A 38 -15.24 -11.41 10.89
C GLY A 38 -14.01 -12.31 10.74
N TYR A 39 -14.23 -13.61 10.50
CA TYR A 39 -13.14 -14.56 10.27
C TYR A 39 -12.37 -14.26 8.98
N HIS A 40 -13.07 -13.99 7.87
CA HIS A 40 -12.44 -13.58 6.61
C HIS A 40 -11.66 -12.28 6.76
N THR A 41 -12.20 -11.33 7.51
CA THR A 41 -11.49 -10.07 7.81
C THR A 41 -10.17 -10.31 8.54
N ILE A 42 -10.16 -11.21 9.54
CA ILE A 42 -8.93 -11.57 10.27
C ILE A 42 -7.90 -12.20 9.32
N ILE A 43 -8.32 -13.08 8.40
CA ILE A 43 -7.42 -13.70 7.41
C ILE A 43 -6.77 -12.62 6.54
N ILE A 44 -7.54 -11.65 6.03
CA ILE A 44 -7.03 -10.55 5.22
C ILE A 44 -6.04 -9.71 6.02
N VAL A 45 -6.39 -9.32 7.24
CA VAL A 45 -5.54 -8.50 8.10
C VAL A 45 -4.22 -9.20 8.40
N LEU A 46 -4.25 -10.47 8.78
CA LEU A 46 -3.04 -11.25 9.10
C LEU A 46 -2.14 -11.39 7.86
N SER A 47 -2.73 -11.72 6.71
CA SER A 47 -1.98 -11.81 5.44
C SER A 47 -1.38 -10.47 5.03
N THR A 48 -2.11 -9.37 5.21
CA THR A 48 -1.65 -8.02 4.93
C THR A 48 -0.47 -7.62 5.83
N ILE A 49 -0.54 -7.92 7.13
CA ILE A 49 0.54 -7.65 8.07
C ILE A 49 1.82 -8.37 7.64
N LEU A 50 1.73 -9.65 7.24
CA LEU A 50 2.88 -10.41 6.73
C LEU A 50 3.46 -9.78 5.46
N LEU A 51 2.60 -9.35 4.52
CA LEU A 51 3.04 -8.70 3.29
C LEU A 51 3.71 -7.35 3.55
N ILE A 52 3.26 -6.59 4.56
CA ILE A 52 3.87 -5.31 4.93
C ILE A 52 5.22 -5.53 5.63
N ILE A 53 5.31 -6.50 6.55
CA ILE A 53 6.56 -6.78 7.29
C ILE A 53 7.69 -7.26 6.38
N PHE A 54 7.38 -8.15 5.45
CA PHE A 54 8.38 -8.76 4.58
C PHE A 54 8.55 -8.07 3.23
N GLU A 55 7.68 -7.12 2.89
CA GLU A 55 7.71 -6.30 1.66
C GLU A 55 8.03 -7.09 0.36
N PRO A 56 7.45 -8.28 0.11
CA PRO A 56 7.72 -9.03 -1.11
C PRO A 56 7.18 -8.34 -2.36
N ILE A 57 6.24 -7.42 -2.18
CA ILE A 57 5.62 -6.58 -3.21
C ILE A 57 5.50 -5.14 -2.71
N PRO A 58 5.47 -4.14 -3.62
CA PRO A 58 5.29 -2.73 -3.24
C PRO A 58 3.98 -2.49 -2.49
N LEU A 59 4.00 -1.58 -1.50
CA LEU A 59 2.82 -1.23 -0.69
C LEU A 59 1.55 -0.90 -1.50
N PRO A 60 1.61 -0.18 -2.64
CA PRO A 60 0.42 0.03 -3.47
C PRO A 60 -0.21 -1.27 -4.00
N ALA A 61 0.61 -2.28 -4.31
CA ALA A 61 0.11 -3.58 -4.75
C ALA A 61 -0.54 -4.35 -3.60
N VAL A 62 -0.02 -4.23 -2.37
CA VAL A 62 -0.66 -4.79 -1.16
C VAL A 62 -2.03 -4.15 -0.95
N ALA A 63 -2.14 -2.82 -1.08
CA ALA A 63 -3.41 -2.12 -0.96
C ALA A 63 -4.44 -2.62 -1.98
N MET A 64 -4.04 -2.80 -3.24
CA MET A 64 -4.93 -3.36 -4.28
C MET A 64 -5.36 -4.80 -3.98
N LEU A 65 -4.46 -5.63 -3.44
CA LEU A 65 -4.79 -6.99 -3.00
C LEU A 65 -5.86 -7.00 -1.91
N ILE A 66 -5.77 -6.11 -0.93
CA ILE A 66 -6.78 -5.98 0.13
C ILE A 66 -8.15 -5.68 -0.46
N LEU A 67 -8.24 -4.73 -1.42
CA LEU A 67 -9.49 -4.38 -2.07
C LEU A 67 -10.12 -5.57 -2.79
N VAL A 68 -9.31 -6.30 -3.56
CA VAL A 68 -9.75 -7.49 -4.30
C VAL A 68 -10.24 -8.58 -3.34
N PHE A 69 -9.51 -8.86 -2.28
CA PHE A 69 -9.90 -9.89 -1.31
C PHE A 69 -11.17 -9.53 -0.52
N GLN A 70 -11.38 -8.26 -0.17
CA GLN A 70 -12.62 -7.82 0.48
C GLN A 70 -13.86 -8.11 -0.38
N VAL A 71 -13.76 -7.89 -1.70
CA VAL A 71 -14.84 -8.19 -2.63
C VAL A 71 -14.99 -9.69 -2.85
N LEU A 72 -13.89 -10.43 -3.03
CA LEU A 72 -13.91 -11.88 -3.28
C LEU A 72 -14.47 -12.67 -2.09
N PHE A 73 -14.18 -12.25 -0.88
CA PHE A 73 -14.70 -12.89 0.34
C PHE A 73 -16.08 -12.38 0.75
N GLY A 74 -16.67 -11.47 -0.04
CA GLY A 74 -18.02 -10.96 0.20
C GLY A 74 -18.14 -10.08 1.45
N ILE A 75 -17.03 -9.54 1.97
CA ILE A 75 -17.00 -8.67 3.15
C ILE A 75 -17.57 -7.29 2.81
N ALA A 76 -17.28 -6.78 1.62
CA ALA A 76 -17.76 -5.50 1.15
C ALA A 76 -18.14 -5.54 -0.33
N THR A 77 -19.11 -4.72 -0.71
CA THR A 77 -19.49 -4.57 -2.12
C THR A 77 -18.43 -3.79 -2.89
N PRO A 78 -18.29 -4.00 -4.21
CA PRO A 78 -17.34 -3.23 -5.03
C PRO A 78 -17.48 -1.72 -4.88
N ASN A 79 -18.72 -1.21 -4.75
CA ASN A 79 -18.97 0.21 -4.56
C ASN A 79 -18.48 0.72 -3.20
N GLN A 80 -18.66 -0.04 -2.13
CA GLN A 80 -18.16 0.32 -0.79
C GLN A 80 -16.63 0.34 -0.77
N VAL A 81 -15.99 -0.65 -1.38
CA VAL A 81 -14.54 -0.72 -1.50
C VAL A 81 -14.00 0.46 -2.31
N ALA A 82 -14.60 0.75 -3.47
CA ALA A 82 -14.23 1.86 -4.32
C ALA A 82 -14.38 3.21 -3.61
N SER A 83 -15.50 3.45 -2.90
CA SER A 83 -15.72 4.69 -2.16
C SER A 83 -14.77 4.86 -0.98
N SER A 84 -14.38 3.78 -0.31
CA SER A 84 -13.38 3.83 0.77
C SER A 84 -11.98 4.17 0.25
N PHE A 85 -11.63 3.66 -0.93
CA PHE A 85 -10.33 3.92 -1.56
C PHE A 85 -10.25 5.31 -2.20
N MET A 86 -11.37 5.81 -2.74
CA MET A 86 -11.50 7.13 -3.36
C MET A 86 -12.16 8.15 -2.40
N SER A 87 -11.74 8.13 -1.14
CA SER A 87 -12.22 9.12 -0.16
C SER A 87 -11.59 10.50 -0.40
N ASP A 88 -12.25 11.56 0.08
CA ASP A 88 -11.77 12.94 -0.03
C ASP A 88 -10.35 13.11 0.51
N ALA A 89 -10.02 12.40 1.61
CA ALA A 89 -8.68 12.41 2.18
C ALA A 89 -7.62 11.84 1.22
N VAL A 90 -7.94 10.76 0.50
CA VAL A 90 -7.02 10.15 -0.49
C VAL A 90 -6.81 11.09 -1.66
N PHE A 91 -7.88 11.73 -2.17
CA PHE A 91 -7.76 12.74 -3.23
C PHE A 91 -6.94 13.94 -2.79
N PHE A 92 -7.11 14.42 -1.56
CA PHE A 92 -6.32 15.52 -1.03
C PHE A 92 -4.84 15.18 -0.94
N ILE A 93 -4.51 13.99 -0.40
CA ILE A 93 -3.11 13.51 -0.33
C ILE A 93 -2.52 13.36 -1.73
N MET A 94 -3.26 12.77 -2.65
CA MET A 94 -2.80 12.57 -4.03
C MET A 94 -2.54 13.90 -4.74
N GLY A 95 -3.45 14.87 -4.60
CA GLY A 95 -3.27 16.22 -5.12
C GLY A 95 -2.07 16.95 -4.53
N SER A 96 -1.86 16.82 -3.22
CA SER A 96 -0.70 17.39 -2.51
C SER A 96 0.62 16.77 -2.98
N LEU A 97 0.66 15.44 -3.19
CA LEU A 97 1.85 14.76 -3.72
C LEU A 97 2.13 15.17 -5.17
N MET A 98 1.11 15.29 -6.02
CA MET A 98 1.28 15.78 -7.39
C MET A 98 1.84 17.21 -7.42
N LEU A 99 1.34 18.09 -6.54
CA LEU A 99 1.85 19.44 -6.40
C LEU A 99 3.31 19.45 -5.94
N ALA A 100 3.65 18.62 -4.94
CA ALA A 100 5.02 18.49 -4.45
C ALA A 100 5.98 18.02 -5.56
N VAL A 101 5.59 17.01 -6.32
CA VAL A 101 6.39 16.51 -7.47
C VAL A 101 6.53 17.60 -8.54
N ALA A 102 5.47 18.35 -8.83
CA ALA A 102 5.52 19.45 -9.80
C ALA A 102 6.50 20.55 -9.36
N ILE A 103 6.51 20.93 -8.08
CA ILE A 103 7.42 21.92 -7.52
C ILE A 103 8.88 21.46 -7.67
N VAL A 104 9.18 20.22 -7.28
CA VAL A 104 10.53 19.65 -7.36
C VAL A 104 10.97 19.48 -8.82
N SER A 105 10.10 19.00 -9.71
CA SER A 105 10.43 18.75 -11.11
C SER A 105 10.71 20.02 -11.91
N GLN A 106 10.24 21.17 -11.44
CA GLN A 106 10.46 22.48 -12.06
C GLN A 106 11.56 23.29 -11.37
N ASP A 107 12.30 22.71 -10.42
CA ASP A 107 13.33 23.38 -9.59
C ASP A 107 12.80 24.69 -8.94
N LEU A 108 11.50 24.73 -8.64
CA LEU A 108 10.87 25.91 -8.04
C LEU A 108 11.39 26.17 -6.61
N ASP A 109 11.67 25.12 -5.87
CA ASP A 109 12.30 25.17 -4.54
C ASP A 109 13.66 25.89 -4.59
N THR A 110 14.51 25.52 -5.54
CA THR A 110 15.82 26.15 -5.76
C THR A 110 15.69 27.60 -6.20
N ARG A 111 14.75 27.90 -7.11
CA ARG A 111 14.51 29.27 -7.56
C ARG A 111 13.98 30.17 -6.45
N LEU A 112 13.07 29.66 -5.60
CA LEU A 112 12.57 30.38 -4.43
C LEU A 112 13.68 30.63 -3.41
N ALA A 113 14.51 29.62 -3.13
CA ALA A 113 15.64 29.73 -2.23
C ALA A 113 16.64 30.81 -2.70
N LEU A 114 17.01 30.78 -3.98
CA LEU A 114 17.88 31.79 -4.58
C LEU A 114 17.25 33.19 -4.55
N GLY A 115 15.95 33.30 -4.81
CA GLY A 115 15.20 34.55 -4.71
C GLY A 115 15.26 35.16 -3.31
N ILE A 116 15.04 34.35 -2.28
CA ILE A 116 15.09 34.76 -0.86
C ILE A 116 16.52 35.21 -0.50
N ILE A 117 17.53 34.42 -0.87
CA ILE A 117 18.94 34.76 -0.61
C ILE A 117 19.33 36.09 -1.28
N ASN A 118 18.85 36.33 -2.51
CA ASN A 118 19.13 37.56 -3.24
C ASN A 118 18.48 38.82 -2.61
N ILE A 119 17.31 38.66 -2.00
CA ILE A 119 16.59 39.73 -1.30
C ILE A 119 17.19 39.96 0.09
N THR A 120 17.59 38.89 0.80
CA THR A 120 18.07 38.99 2.20
C THR A 120 19.53 39.42 2.29
N GLY A 121 20.31 39.33 1.19
CA GLY A 121 21.72 39.72 1.09
C GLY A 121 22.65 38.79 1.88
N HIS A 122 23.85 38.58 1.35
CA HIS A 122 24.95 37.89 2.03
C HIS A 122 25.49 38.74 3.20
N LYS A 123 24.76 38.85 4.30
CA LYS A 123 25.38 39.30 5.56
C LYS A 123 26.01 38.10 6.24
N THR A 124 27.20 37.73 5.80
CA THR A 124 28.12 36.89 6.59
C THR A 124 28.47 37.64 7.88
N TRP A 125 27.91 37.17 8.99
CA TRP A 125 28.41 37.55 10.31
C TRP A 125 29.80 36.93 10.47
N ARG A 126 30.84 37.81 10.43
CA ARG A 126 32.15 37.51 10.98
C ARG A 126 32.14 37.80 12.45
#